data_afb8b8dd6744b22cfae9abbef8c07322
#
_entry.id   afb8b8dd6744b22cfae9abbef8c07322
#
_cell.length_a   1.000
_cell.length_b   1.000
_cell.length_c   1.000
_cell.angle_alpha   90.00
_cell.angle_beta   90.00
_cell.angle_gamma   90.00
#
_symmetry.space_group_name_H-M   'P 1'
#
loop_
_entity.id
_entity.type
_entity.pdbx_description
1 polymer ?
#
loop_
_entity_poly.entity_id
_entity_poly.type
_entity_poly.pdbx_seq_one_letter_code
_entity_poly.pdbx_strand_id
1 'polypeptide(L)'
;MPDVTVDTLLNTPTIAVRDVCCLGTCKHKSESECATATQLVFPYRGVYMRHVGSDNAIADANQVLFFNAGQEYQVSHPVIGGDACLSISIDAPLLLELMPAELLETRQRPSFKRQQQRIDPRAQALVALLRHSLRNGAIETLEAETLMFTLVRRAMGLNAKFTSSASHGHRKLVERTKLVLASDLSRRWTLAEIAAETGGSPVYLTQVFQQVEGMPLYKYQMQLRLARALDLLHQYDDLSALGLDLGFSSHSHFSAAFRQAFGSSPSAFKQSAAQC
;
A
#
# COMPACT_ATOMS: atom_id res chain seq x y z
N MET A 1 -0.51 -17.27 -14.19
CA MET A 1 -1.48 -16.23 -14.63
C MET A 1 -0.81 -15.41 -15.70
N PRO A 2 -1.37 -15.28 -16.92
CA PRO A 2 -0.72 -14.53 -18.01
C PRO A 2 -0.61 -13.02 -17.75
N ASP A 3 -1.30 -12.51 -16.73
CA ASP A 3 -1.45 -11.07 -16.48
C ASP A 3 -0.59 -10.56 -15.31
N VAL A 4 0.24 -11.42 -14.72
CA VAL A 4 1.12 -11.06 -13.59
C VAL A 4 2.58 -11.17 -14.02
N THR A 5 3.33 -10.09 -13.80
CA THR A 5 4.80 -10.09 -13.94
C THR A 5 5.43 -10.00 -12.56
N VAL A 6 6.52 -10.74 -12.34
CA VAL A 6 7.25 -10.77 -11.08
C VAL A 6 8.75 -10.57 -11.37
N ASP A 7 9.29 -9.42 -10.98
CA ASP A 7 10.70 -9.11 -11.08
C ASP A 7 11.36 -9.32 -9.71
N THR A 8 12.36 -10.18 -9.62
CA THR A 8 13.16 -10.33 -8.39
C THR A 8 14.21 -9.22 -8.34
N LEU A 9 14.07 -8.31 -7.38
CA LEU A 9 14.96 -7.15 -7.22
C LEU A 9 16.13 -7.44 -6.29
N LEU A 10 15.91 -8.27 -5.25
CA LEU A 10 16.93 -8.72 -4.29
C LEU A 10 16.61 -10.17 -3.90
N ASN A 11 17.65 -10.99 -3.79
CA ASN A 11 17.51 -12.36 -3.28
C ASN A 11 18.77 -12.74 -2.48
N THR A 12 18.62 -12.83 -1.17
CA THR A 12 19.63 -13.28 -0.21
C THR A 12 19.14 -14.53 0.51
N PRO A 13 19.95 -15.21 1.32
CA PRO A 13 19.51 -16.39 2.08
C PRO A 13 18.32 -16.12 3.01
N THR A 14 18.17 -14.90 3.51
CA THR A 14 17.17 -14.53 4.54
C THR A 14 16.07 -13.63 4.04
N ILE A 15 16.25 -12.95 2.88
CA ILE A 15 15.33 -11.95 2.36
C ILE A 15 15.19 -12.08 0.85
N ALA A 16 13.96 -11.98 0.36
CA ALA A 16 13.71 -11.75 -1.07
C ALA A 16 12.78 -10.55 -1.26
N VAL A 17 13.16 -9.64 -2.16
CA VAL A 17 12.36 -8.48 -2.55
C VAL A 17 11.94 -8.65 -4.00
N ARG A 18 10.65 -8.59 -4.26
CA ARG A 18 10.06 -8.76 -5.61
C ARG A 18 9.16 -7.58 -5.92
N ASP A 19 9.21 -7.13 -7.16
CA ASP A 19 8.25 -6.19 -7.72
C ASP A 19 7.21 -6.99 -8.52
N VAL A 20 5.96 -6.93 -8.10
CA VAL A 20 4.85 -7.70 -8.64
C VAL A 20 3.89 -6.73 -9.31
N CYS A 21 3.65 -6.90 -10.60
CA CYS A 21 2.69 -6.09 -11.35
C CYS A 21 1.61 -7.00 -11.94
N CYS A 22 0.35 -6.62 -11.74
CA CYS A 22 -0.82 -7.27 -12.30
C CYS A 22 -1.59 -6.33 -13.23
N LEU A 23 -2.01 -6.80 -14.39
CA LEU A 23 -2.84 -6.02 -15.32
C LEU A 23 -4.28 -5.84 -14.84
N GLY A 24 -4.70 -6.59 -13.81
CA GLY A 24 -6.00 -6.42 -13.16
C GLY A 24 -7.19 -6.79 -14.04
N THR A 25 -7.04 -7.82 -14.88
CA THR A 25 -8.12 -8.24 -15.80
C THR A 25 -9.23 -9.02 -15.10
N CYS A 26 -8.97 -9.61 -13.92
CA CYS A 26 -9.94 -10.40 -13.16
C CYS A 26 -10.86 -9.52 -12.31
N LYS A 27 -12.08 -9.29 -12.77
CA LYS A 27 -13.13 -8.62 -11.96
C LYS A 27 -13.69 -9.53 -10.87
N HIS A 28 -13.69 -10.84 -11.10
CA HIS A 28 -14.13 -11.86 -10.15
C HIS A 28 -12.96 -12.39 -9.32
N LYS A 29 -13.25 -13.16 -8.29
CA LYS A 29 -12.20 -13.83 -7.51
C LYS A 29 -11.37 -14.74 -8.42
N SER A 30 -10.05 -14.67 -8.25
CA SER A 30 -9.11 -15.59 -8.92
C SER A 30 -9.35 -17.05 -8.46
N GLU A 31 -8.66 -17.98 -9.09
CA GLU A 31 -8.45 -19.30 -8.50
C GLU A 31 -7.75 -19.16 -7.15
N SER A 32 -7.90 -20.18 -6.28
CA SER A 32 -7.24 -20.18 -4.97
C SER A 32 -5.73 -20.34 -5.17
N GLU A 33 -4.98 -19.46 -4.55
CA GLU A 33 -3.52 -19.48 -4.52
C GLU A 33 -3.05 -19.78 -3.10
N CYS A 34 -1.85 -20.32 -2.96
CA CYS A 34 -1.23 -20.60 -1.67
C CYS A 34 0.08 -19.82 -1.53
N ALA A 35 0.20 -19.05 -0.46
CA ALA A 35 1.42 -18.32 -0.17
C ALA A 35 2.56 -19.28 0.18
N THR A 36 3.64 -19.27 -0.60
CA THR A 36 4.79 -20.17 -0.40
C THR A 36 5.71 -19.74 0.75
N ALA A 37 5.69 -18.46 1.10
CA ALA A 37 6.47 -17.86 2.19
C ALA A 37 5.65 -16.82 2.93
N THR A 38 6.05 -16.50 4.16
CA THR A 38 5.50 -15.34 4.88
C THR A 38 6.05 -14.07 4.26
N GLN A 39 5.17 -13.14 3.86
CA GLN A 39 5.51 -11.95 3.09
C GLN A 39 4.79 -10.72 3.63
N LEU A 40 5.50 -9.59 3.54
CA LEU A 40 4.92 -8.25 3.68
C LEU A 40 4.76 -7.67 2.27
N VAL A 41 3.53 -7.37 1.89
CA VAL A 41 3.21 -6.86 0.55
C VAL A 41 2.77 -5.41 0.67
N PHE A 42 3.51 -4.52 0.01
CA PHE A 42 3.30 -3.07 0.00
C PHE A 42 2.76 -2.65 -1.37
N PRO A 43 1.45 -2.47 -1.53
CA PRO A 43 0.90 -1.89 -2.77
C PRO A 43 1.43 -0.46 -2.93
N TYR A 44 1.82 -0.09 -4.15
CA TYR A 44 2.26 1.28 -4.46
C TYR A 44 1.51 1.89 -5.64
N ARG A 45 0.79 1.07 -6.40
CA ARG A 45 -0.05 1.48 -7.53
C ARG A 45 -1.31 0.63 -7.59
N GLY A 46 -2.42 1.26 -7.94
CA GLY A 46 -3.71 0.59 -8.09
C GLY A 46 -4.32 0.11 -6.79
N VAL A 47 -5.31 -0.75 -6.93
CA VAL A 47 -6.04 -1.37 -5.81
C VAL A 47 -6.53 -2.75 -6.21
N TYR A 48 -6.40 -3.71 -5.31
CA TYR A 48 -7.02 -5.02 -5.42
C TYR A 48 -7.68 -5.43 -4.10
N MET A 49 -8.50 -6.45 -4.15
CA MET A 49 -9.10 -7.05 -2.97
C MET A 49 -8.53 -8.44 -2.77
N ARG A 50 -8.00 -8.71 -1.58
CA ARG A 50 -7.56 -10.02 -1.13
C ARG A 50 -8.65 -10.67 -0.30
N HIS A 51 -8.91 -11.95 -0.56
CA HIS A 51 -9.90 -12.77 0.10
C HIS A 51 -9.21 -13.93 0.82
N VAL A 52 -9.47 -14.10 2.12
CA VAL A 52 -8.99 -15.23 2.92
C VAL A 52 -10.18 -15.77 3.70
N GLY A 53 -10.71 -16.92 3.28
CA GLY A 53 -11.97 -17.45 3.84
C GLY A 53 -13.12 -16.45 3.67
N SER A 54 -13.73 -16.04 4.80
CA SER A 54 -14.79 -15.02 4.82
C SER A 54 -14.27 -13.57 4.93
N ASP A 55 -12.99 -13.39 5.23
CA ASP A 55 -12.40 -12.07 5.41
C ASP A 55 -11.89 -11.49 4.11
N ASN A 56 -12.12 -10.19 3.94
CA ASN A 56 -11.64 -9.42 2.79
C ASN A 56 -10.72 -8.30 3.28
N ALA A 57 -9.72 -7.98 2.47
CA ALA A 57 -8.81 -6.87 2.72
C ALA A 57 -8.58 -6.09 1.43
N ILE A 58 -8.80 -4.77 1.47
CA ILE A 58 -8.44 -3.88 0.36
C ILE A 58 -6.97 -3.56 0.45
N ALA A 59 -6.27 -3.89 -0.61
CA ALA A 59 -4.87 -3.62 -0.84
C ALA A 59 -4.70 -2.33 -1.64
N ASP A 60 -4.31 -1.26 -0.98
CA ASP A 60 -3.95 0.02 -1.59
C ASP A 60 -2.66 0.57 -0.96
N ALA A 61 -2.13 1.67 -1.49
CA ALA A 61 -0.84 2.22 -1.08
C ALA A 61 -0.80 2.73 0.38
N ASN A 62 -1.92 2.80 1.08
CA ASN A 62 -1.97 3.16 2.51
C ASN A 62 -1.83 1.95 3.44
N GLN A 63 -1.67 0.74 2.89
CA GLN A 63 -1.64 -0.51 3.64
C GLN A 63 -0.36 -1.30 3.38
N VAL A 64 0.01 -2.14 4.34
CA VAL A 64 0.84 -3.33 4.14
C VAL A 64 -0.04 -4.56 4.39
N LEU A 65 0.02 -5.55 3.52
CA LEU A 65 -0.67 -6.82 3.67
C LEU A 65 0.30 -7.88 4.15
N PHE A 66 -0.22 -8.80 4.95
CA PHE A 66 0.55 -9.93 5.49
C PHE A 66 0.06 -11.23 4.86
N PHE A 67 0.92 -11.91 4.14
CA PHE A 67 0.66 -13.22 3.60
C PHE A 67 1.40 -14.25 4.44
N ASN A 68 0.70 -15.19 5.03
CA ASN A 68 1.29 -16.24 5.85
C ASN A 68 1.62 -17.46 5.00
N ALA A 69 2.79 -18.06 5.20
CA ALA A 69 3.18 -19.28 4.49
C ALA A 69 2.14 -20.40 4.68
N GLY A 70 1.74 -21.03 3.58
CA GLY A 70 0.69 -22.06 3.58
C GLY A 70 -0.74 -21.54 3.63
N GLN A 71 -0.96 -20.22 3.65
CA GLN A 71 -2.30 -19.65 3.68
C GLN A 71 -2.87 -19.56 2.26
N GLU A 72 -4.05 -20.13 2.07
CA GLU A 72 -4.82 -19.97 0.84
C GLU A 72 -5.48 -18.60 0.79
N TYR A 73 -5.46 -18.00 -0.40
CA TYR A 73 -6.09 -16.72 -0.68
C TYR A 73 -6.57 -16.64 -2.13
N GLN A 74 -7.45 -15.69 -2.40
CA GLN A 74 -7.88 -15.30 -3.74
C GLN A 74 -7.73 -13.79 -3.87
N VAL A 75 -7.63 -13.29 -5.10
CA VAL A 75 -7.60 -11.86 -5.40
C VAL A 75 -8.70 -11.50 -6.40
N SER A 76 -9.16 -10.25 -6.35
CA SER A 76 -10.04 -9.67 -7.36
C SER A 76 -9.69 -8.21 -7.58
N HIS A 77 -9.93 -7.71 -8.80
CA HIS A 77 -9.67 -6.33 -9.20
C HIS A 77 -10.98 -5.62 -9.53
N PRO A 78 -11.70 -5.10 -8.51
CA PRO A 78 -12.97 -4.42 -8.73
C PRO A 78 -12.82 -3.08 -9.45
N VAL A 79 -11.60 -2.52 -9.47
CA VAL A 79 -11.25 -1.27 -10.17
C VAL A 79 -10.33 -1.61 -11.34
N ILE A 80 -10.60 -0.98 -12.50
CA ILE A 80 -9.80 -1.16 -13.72
C ILE A 80 -8.45 -0.43 -13.56
N GLY A 81 -7.39 -0.96 -14.18
CA GLY A 81 -6.07 -0.31 -14.26
C GLY A 81 -4.93 -1.12 -13.66
N GLY A 82 -5.25 -2.29 -13.11
CA GLY A 82 -4.26 -3.17 -12.50
C GLY A 82 -3.67 -2.62 -11.20
N ASP A 83 -2.70 -3.35 -10.67
CA ASP A 83 -1.99 -2.96 -9.46
C ASP A 83 -0.50 -3.31 -9.55
N ALA A 84 0.27 -2.76 -8.62
CA ALA A 84 1.65 -3.16 -8.43
C ALA A 84 2.04 -3.06 -6.95
N CYS A 85 2.85 -4.04 -6.51
CA CYS A 85 3.24 -4.22 -5.13
C CYS A 85 4.73 -4.51 -5.00
N LEU A 86 5.36 -4.00 -3.96
CA LEU A 86 6.66 -4.49 -3.49
C LEU A 86 6.41 -5.61 -2.46
N SER A 87 6.80 -6.83 -2.80
CA SER A 87 6.67 -8.00 -1.92
C SER A 87 8.01 -8.30 -1.26
N ILE A 88 8.03 -8.37 0.06
CA ILE A 88 9.22 -8.68 0.86
C ILE A 88 8.96 -9.97 1.61
N SER A 89 9.69 -11.03 1.23
CA SER A 89 9.72 -12.30 1.97
C SER A 89 10.89 -12.27 2.96
N ILE A 90 10.65 -12.73 4.18
CA ILE A 90 11.64 -12.76 5.27
C ILE A 90 11.64 -14.19 5.84
N ASP A 91 12.81 -14.76 6.10
CA ASP A 91 12.89 -16.07 6.72
C ASP A 91 12.35 -16.06 8.17
N ALA A 92 12.01 -17.24 8.69
CA ALA A 92 11.33 -17.33 9.98
C ALA A 92 12.17 -16.82 11.16
N PRO A 93 13.49 -17.12 11.28
CA PRO A 93 14.32 -16.59 12.35
C PRO A 93 14.38 -15.07 12.37
N LEU A 94 14.65 -14.46 11.22
CA LEU A 94 14.75 -13.01 11.07
C LEU A 94 13.39 -12.33 11.29
N LEU A 95 12.30 -12.95 10.83
CA LEU A 95 10.95 -12.43 11.06
C LEU A 95 10.62 -12.37 12.56
N LEU A 96 11.00 -13.38 13.35
CA LEU A 96 10.79 -13.39 14.80
C LEU A 96 11.61 -12.32 15.52
N GLU A 97 12.80 -12.00 15.02
CA GLU A 97 13.64 -10.94 15.57
C GLU A 97 13.10 -9.53 15.24
N LEU A 98 12.59 -9.35 14.03
CA LEU A 98 12.13 -8.04 13.56
C LEU A 98 10.73 -7.65 14.04
N MET A 99 9.85 -8.64 14.27
CA MET A 99 8.44 -8.38 14.53
C MET A 99 8.12 -8.34 16.02
N PRO A 100 7.28 -7.37 16.46
CA PRO A 100 6.70 -7.41 17.79
C PRO A 100 5.92 -8.72 18.00
N ALA A 101 6.13 -9.38 19.14
CA ALA A 101 5.48 -10.66 19.46
C ALA A 101 3.95 -10.59 19.44
N GLU A 102 3.37 -9.40 19.69
CA GLU A 102 1.94 -9.16 19.68
C GLU A 102 1.33 -9.31 18.28
N LEU A 103 2.12 -9.13 17.22
CA LEU A 103 1.69 -9.23 15.84
C LEU A 103 1.73 -10.65 15.29
N LEU A 104 2.49 -11.54 15.95
CA LEU A 104 2.72 -12.91 15.48
C LEU A 104 1.99 -13.95 16.33
N GLU A 105 1.56 -15.02 15.68
CA GLU A 105 1.25 -16.31 16.28
C GLU A 105 2.43 -17.25 16.00
N THR A 106 2.92 -17.90 17.06
CA THR A 106 4.08 -18.81 16.97
C THR A 106 3.66 -20.24 17.31
N ARG A 107 2.83 -20.88 16.48
CA ARG A 107 2.47 -22.29 16.72
C ARG A 107 3.53 -23.25 16.19
N GLN A 108 3.68 -23.31 14.87
CA GLN A 108 4.73 -24.12 14.20
C GLN A 108 5.62 -23.25 13.31
N ARG A 109 5.06 -22.21 12.72
CA ARG A 109 5.75 -21.20 11.91
C ARG A 109 5.23 -19.83 12.32
N PRO A 110 6.08 -18.78 12.34
CA PRO A 110 5.61 -17.42 12.63
C PRO A 110 4.60 -16.98 11.57
N SER A 111 3.44 -16.58 12.02
CA SER A 111 2.35 -16.09 11.17
C SER A 111 1.75 -14.81 11.75
N PHE A 112 1.35 -13.90 10.89
CA PHE A 112 0.69 -12.67 11.30
C PHE A 112 -0.75 -12.95 11.72
N LYS A 113 -1.18 -12.37 12.87
CA LYS A 113 -2.56 -12.43 13.37
C LYS A 113 -3.55 -11.61 12.55
N ARG A 114 -3.06 -10.64 11.78
CA ARG A 114 -3.86 -9.70 10.99
C ARG A 114 -3.53 -9.87 9.52
N GLN A 115 -4.50 -9.56 8.66
CA GLN A 115 -4.29 -9.60 7.21
C GLN A 115 -3.60 -8.35 6.66
N GLN A 116 -3.78 -7.20 7.35
CA GLN A 116 -3.25 -5.92 6.88
C GLN A 116 -3.04 -4.95 8.03
N GLN A 117 -2.22 -3.94 7.76
CA GLN A 117 -1.99 -2.81 8.66
C GLN A 117 -1.78 -1.55 7.85
N ARG A 118 -2.26 -0.41 8.37
CA ARG A 118 -2.01 0.88 7.73
C ARG A 118 -0.56 1.31 7.91
N ILE A 119 0.01 1.89 6.85
CA ILE A 119 1.33 2.51 6.85
C ILE A 119 1.23 4.04 6.74
N ASP A 120 2.27 4.73 7.13
CA ASP A 120 2.36 6.18 7.02
C ASP A 120 3.06 6.62 5.71
N PRO A 121 2.98 7.93 5.35
CA PRO A 121 3.62 8.42 4.14
C PRO A 121 5.13 8.18 4.07
N ARG A 122 5.85 8.19 5.21
CA ARG A 122 7.29 7.91 5.19
C ARG A 122 7.60 6.44 4.87
N ALA A 123 6.73 5.50 5.28
CA ALA A 123 6.85 4.11 4.83
C ALA A 123 6.60 4.00 3.32
N GLN A 124 5.62 4.74 2.78
CA GLN A 124 5.39 4.81 1.33
C GLN A 124 6.62 5.35 0.58
N ALA A 125 7.28 6.38 1.11
CA ALA A 125 8.52 6.92 0.54
C ALA A 125 9.67 5.88 0.56
N LEU A 126 9.79 5.10 1.64
CA LEU A 126 10.78 4.02 1.73
C LEU A 126 10.50 2.89 0.73
N VAL A 127 9.22 2.54 0.49
CA VAL A 127 8.83 1.58 -0.58
C VAL A 127 9.30 2.08 -1.94
N ALA A 128 9.03 3.36 -2.26
CA ALA A 128 9.41 3.95 -3.53
C ALA A 128 10.94 4.01 -3.69
N LEU A 129 11.66 4.43 -2.64
CA LEU A 129 13.12 4.51 -2.65
C LEU A 129 13.75 3.13 -2.83
N LEU A 130 13.39 2.15 -2.01
CA LEU A 130 13.92 0.79 -2.07
C LEU A 130 13.69 0.17 -3.46
N ARG A 131 12.45 0.26 -3.97
CA ARG A 131 12.10 -0.24 -5.30
C ARG A 131 12.92 0.41 -6.41
N HIS A 132 13.01 1.74 -6.39
CA HIS A 132 13.71 2.50 -7.44
C HIS A 132 15.21 2.20 -7.42
N SER A 133 15.84 2.25 -6.25
CA SER A 133 17.27 2.01 -6.10
C SER A 133 17.66 0.58 -6.50
N LEU A 134 16.86 -0.43 -6.12
CA LEU A 134 17.08 -1.80 -6.54
C LEU A 134 16.89 -2.02 -8.05
N ARG A 135 15.85 -1.42 -8.65
CA ARG A 135 15.61 -1.54 -10.10
C ARG A 135 16.74 -0.95 -10.95
N ASN A 136 17.35 0.13 -10.47
CA ASN A 136 18.43 0.80 -11.17
C ASN A 136 19.83 0.27 -10.81
N GLY A 137 19.94 -0.71 -9.90
CA GLY A 137 21.23 -1.19 -9.41
C GLY A 137 22.05 -0.10 -8.72
N ALA A 138 21.36 0.88 -8.11
CA ALA A 138 21.99 2.07 -7.53
C ALA A 138 22.46 1.86 -6.08
N ILE A 139 22.09 0.73 -5.45
CA ILE A 139 22.48 0.40 -4.07
C ILE A 139 23.05 -1.01 -3.98
N GLU A 140 23.97 -1.21 -3.06
CA GLU A 140 24.56 -2.49 -2.70
C GLU A 140 23.61 -3.33 -1.81
N THR A 141 23.85 -4.65 -1.74
CA THR A 141 23.01 -5.56 -0.97
C THR A 141 22.83 -5.13 0.49
N LEU A 142 23.90 -4.74 1.18
CA LEU A 142 23.85 -4.32 2.58
C LEU A 142 23.01 -3.05 2.78
N GLU A 143 23.09 -2.11 1.85
CA GLU A 143 22.30 -0.89 1.90
C GLU A 143 20.82 -1.19 1.63
N ALA A 144 20.52 -2.07 0.68
CA ALA A 144 19.16 -2.53 0.39
C ALA A 144 18.54 -3.23 1.61
N GLU A 145 19.27 -4.11 2.27
CA GLU A 145 18.84 -4.77 3.52
C GLU A 145 18.57 -3.75 4.63
N THR A 146 19.45 -2.75 4.79
CA THR A 146 19.27 -1.67 5.79
C THR A 146 18.02 -0.84 5.52
N LEU A 147 17.77 -0.47 4.26
CA LEU A 147 16.54 0.23 3.86
C LEU A 147 15.30 -0.63 4.09
N MET A 148 15.38 -1.91 3.75
CA MET A 148 14.29 -2.87 3.98
C MET A 148 13.97 -3.00 5.47
N PHE A 149 14.96 -3.16 6.35
CA PHE A 149 14.74 -3.20 7.80
C PHE A 149 14.12 -1.91 8.32
N THR A 150 14.57 -0.77 7.82
CA THR A 150 14.00 0.54 8.16
C THR A 150 12.52 0.63 7.75
N LEU A 151 12.18 0.19 6.53
CA LEU A 151 10.80 0.12 6.04
C LEU A 151 9.94 -0.79 6.92
N VAL A 152 10.40 -2.01 7.17
CA VAL A 152 9.66 -3.01 7.95
C VAL A 152 9.41 -2.51 9.38
N ARG A 153 10.43 -2.03 10.09
CA ARG A 153 10.29 -1.46 11.44
C ARG A 153 9.31 -0.28 11.46
N ARG A 154 9.39 0.60 10.45
CA ARG A 154 8.47 1.73 10.38
C ARG A 154 7.04 1.29 10.13
N ALA A 155 6.83 0.37 9.20
CA ALA A 155 5.50 -0.16 8.90
C ALA A 155 4.86 -0.83 10.14
N MET A 156 5.66 -1.50 10.97
CA MET A 156 5.17 -2.19 12.18
C MET A 156 4.99 -1.26 13.39
N GLY A 157 5.76 -0.18 13.51
CA GLY A 157 5.82 0.64 14.72
C GLY A 157 4.65 1.58 14.97
N LEU A 158 3.86 1.93 13.94
CA LEU A 158 2.96 3.08 14.02
C LEU A 158 1.52 2.78 14.48
N ASN A 159 1.05 1.56 14.43
CA ASN A 159 -0.38 1.27 14.58
C ASN A 159 -0.73 0.06 15.46
N ALA A 160 0.17 -0.40 16.32
CA ALA A 160 -0.13 -1.49 17.25
C ALA A 160 -1.36 -1.21 18.16
N LYS A 161 -1.75 0.06 18.30
CA LYS A 161 -2.85 0.51 19.18
C LYS A 161 -4.21 0.69 18.49
N PHE A 162 -4.27 0.67 17.15
CA PHE A 162 -5.54 0.92 16.44
C PHE A 162 -6.23 -0.39 16.07
N THR A 163 -6.94 -0.97 17.03
CA THR A 163 -7.91 -2.05 16.78
C THR A 163 -9.30 -1.42 16.72
N SER A 164 -9.81 -1.19 15.51
CA SER A 164 -11.19 -0.78 15.35
C SER A 164 -12.13 -1.90 15.76
N SER A 165 -12.94 -1.69 16.79
CA SER A 165 -14.08 -2.55 17.15
C SER A 165 -15.29 -2.35 16.22
N ALA A 166 -15.05 -1.89 15.00
CA ALA A 166 -16.08 -1.56 14.03
C ALA A 166 -16.89 -2.78 13.61
N SER A 167 -18.20 -2.61 13.46
CA SER A 167 -19.10 -3.65 12.97
C SER A 167 -18.75 -4.08 11.54
N HIS A 168 -19.19 -5.26 11.13
CA HIS A 168 -19.02 -5.75 9.76
C HIS A 168 -19.59 -4.76 8.72
N GLY A 169 -20.76 -4.16 9.01
CA GLY A 169 -21.36 -3.15 8.13
C GLY A 169 -20.50 -1.90 7.97
N HIS A 170 -19.88 -1.40 9.05
CA HIS A 170 -18.97 -0.27 9.00
C HIS A 170 -17.73 -0.56 8.13
N ARG A 171 -17.14 -1.74 8.31
CA ARG A 171 -15.97 -2.16 7.49
C ARG A 171 -16.34 -2.23 6.00
N LYS A 172 -17.47 -2.84 5.66
CA LYS A 172 -17.96 -2.95 4.29
C LYS A 172 -18.25 -1.57 3.65
N LEU A 173 -18.78 -0.61 4.41
CA LEU A 173 -18.98 0.76 3.94
C LEU A 173 -17.63 1.41 3.62
N VAL A 174 -16.63 1.28 4.50
CA VAL A 174 -15.29 1.84 4.31
C VAL A 174 -14.58 1.18 3.12
N GLU A 175 -14.69 -0.12 2.94
CA GLU A 175 -14.16 -0.83 1.77
C GLU A 175 -14.74 -0.28 0.46
N ARG A 176 -16.07 -0.13 0.37
CA ARG A 176 -16.70 0.50 -0.81
C ARG A 176 -16.18 1.92 -1.04
N THR A 177 -16.04 2.71 0.03
CA THR A 177 -15.51 4.07 -0.05
C THR A 177 -14.08 4.09 -0.60
N LYS A 178 -13.22 3.18 -0.16
CA LYS A 178 -11.86 3.06 -0.70
C LYS A 178 -11.86 2.73 -2.19
N LEU A 179 -12.74 1.83 -2.64
CA LEU A 179 -12.87 1.48 -4.06
C LEU A 179 -13.35 2.66 -4.89
N VAL A 180 -14.32 3.45 -4.40
CA VAL A 180 -14.78 4.67 -5.07
C VAL A 180 -13.65 5.67 -5.19
N LEU A 181 -12.88 5.93 -4.12
CA LEU A 181 -11.73 6.83 -4.17
C LEU A 181 -10.64 6.36 -5.13
N ALA A 182 -10.39 5.05 -5.18
CA ALA A 182 -9.36 4.46 -6.03
C ALA A 182 -9.77 4.38 -7.51
N SER A 183 -11.07 4.41 -7.84
CA SER A 183 -11.55 4.34 -9.22
C SER A 183 -11.09 5.52 -10.07
N ASP A 184 -10.92 6.69 -9.45
CA ASP A 184 -10.35 7.88 -10.08
C ASP A 184 -9.70 8.77 -9.01
N LEU A 185 -8.38 8.68 -8.87
CA LEU A 185 -7.62 9.49 -7.92
C LEU A 185 -7.54 10.96 -8.31
N SER A 186 -7.66 11.28 -9.60
CA SER A 186 -7.62 12.65 -10.11
C SER A 186 -8.90 13.42 -9.80
N ARG A 187 -10.03 12.70 -9.70
CA ARG A 187 -11.34 13.29 -9.48
C ARG A 187 -11.43 13.96 -8.11
N ARG A 188 -11.96 15.17 -8.10
CA ARG A 188 -12.28 15.91 -6.88
C ARG A 188 -13.65 15.48 -6.35
N TRP A 189 -13.67 14.29 -5.75
CA TRP A 189 -14.87 13.75 -5.15
C TRP A 189 -15.46 14.66 -4.08
N THR A 190 -16.77 14.89 -4.13
CA THR A 190 -17.52 15.46 -3.01
C THR A 190 -18.02 14.36 -2.08
N LEU A 191 -18.25 14.69 -0.81
CA LEU A 191 -18.83 13.73 0.14
C LEU A 191 -20.21 13.24 -0.29
N ALA A 192 -20.98 14.10 -0.94
CA ALA A 192 -22.31 13.73 -1.46
C ALA A 192 -22.22 12.68 -2.59
N GLU A 193 -21.28 12.84 -3.52
CA GLU A 193 -21.04 11.86 -4.59
C GLU A 193 -20.59 10.51 -4.01
N ILE A 194 -19.60 10.51 -3.09
CA ILE A 194 -19.13 9.28 -2.46
C ILE A 194 -20.25 8.59 -1.67
N ALA A 195 -21.04 9.36 -0.93
CA ALA A 195 -22.17 8.83 -0.16
C ALA A 195 -23.26 8.23 -1.08
N ALA A 196 -23.51 8.84 -2.24
CA ALA A 196 -24.42 8.31 -3.25
C ALA A 196 -23.96 6.96 -3.81
N GLU A 197 -22.64 6.82 -4.10
CA GLU A 197 -22.04 5.57 -4.62
C GLU A 197 -21.98 4.45 -3.57
N THR A 198 -21.76 4.81 -2.30
CA THR A 198 -21.49 3.82 -1.23
C THR A 198 -22.73 3.48 -0.39
N GLY A 199 -23.75 4.34 -0.43
CA GLY A 199 -24.93 4.29 0.40
C GLY A 199 -24.73 4.96 1.77
N GLY A 200 -25.71 5.73 2.20
CA GLY A 200 -25.72 6.46 3.47
C GLY A 200 -25.70 7.97 3.31
N SER A 201 -25.60 8.70 4.42
CA SER A 201 -25.46 10.15 4.40
C SER A 201 -23.97 10.56 4.44
N PRO A 202 -23.62 11.75 3.90
CA PRO A 202 -22.24 12.26 3.99
C PRO A 202 -21.71 12.35 5.42
N VAL A 203 -22.53 12.71 6.37
CA VAL A 203 -22.16 12.81 7.80
C VAL A 203 -21.84 11.41 8.37
N TYR A 204 -22.74 10.45 8.14
CA TYR A 204 -22.54 9.08 8.59
C TYR A 204 -21.28 8.46 7.98
N LEU A 205 -21.06 8.66 6.68
CA LEU A 205 -19.88 8.20 5.98
C LEU A 205 -18.59 8.73 6.62
N THR A 206 -18.51 10.04 6.90
CA THR A 206 -17.31 10.62 7.50
C THR A 206 -17.04 10.09 8.90
N GLN A 207 -18.07 9.91 9.72
CA GLN A 207 -17.94 9.36 11.07
C GLN A 207 -17.45 7.92 11.04
N VAL A 208 -18.09 7.06 10.23
CA VAL A 208 -17.71 5.64 10.10
C VAL A 208 -16.30 5.51 9.54
N PHE A 209 -15.96 6.28 8.50
CA PHE A 209 -14.62 6.25 7.92
C PHE A 209 -13.55 6.65 8.95
N GLN A 210 -13.77 7.75 9.68
CA GLN A 210 -12.87 8.18 10.76
C GLN A 210 -12.75 7.12 11.85
N GLN A 211 -13.84 6.45 12.22
CA GLN A 211 -13.85 5.40 13.24
C GLN A 211 -13.05 4.17 12.79
N VAL A 212 -13.18 3.76 11.52
CA VAL A 212 -12.54 2.54 11.00
C VAL A 212 -11.09 2.79 10.63
N GLU A 213 -10.80 3.90 9.92
CA GLU A 213 -9.45 4.21 9.42
C GLU A 213 -8.63 5.08 10.38
N GLY A 214 -9.23 5.66 11.43
CA GLY A 214 -8.55 6.55 12.36
C GLY A 214 -8.07 7.87 11.74
N MET A 215 -8.55 8.21 10.55
CA MET A 215 -8.23 9.45 9.85
C MET A 215 -9.39 9.94 9.00
N PRO A 216 -9.48 11.26 8.72
CA PRO A 216 -10.48 11.81 7.81
C PRO A 216 -10.32 11.26 6.39
N LEU A 217 -11.46 11.08 5.69
CA LEU A 217 -11.53 10.54 4.34
C LEU A 217 -10.67 11.33 3.34
N TYR A 218 -10.72 12.68 3.39
CA TYR A 218 -9.91 13.52 2.49
C TYR A 218 -8.40 13.31 2.68
N LYS A 219 -7.96 13.06 3.92
CA LYS A 219 -6.56 12.79 4.23
C LYS A 219 -6.12 11.43 3.67
N TYR A 220 -7.01 10.46 3.72
CA TYR A 220 -6.79 9.14 3.12
C TYR A 220 -6.61 9.25 1.59
N GLN A 221 -7.52 9.96 0.91
CA GLN A 221 -7.41 10.22 -0.53
C GLN A 221 -6.12 10.98 -0.87
N MET A 222 -5.77 11.99 -0.07
CA MET A 222 -4.54 12.76 -0.26
C MET A 222 -3.29 11.86 -0.19
N GLN A 223 -3.26 10.93 0.76
CA GLN A 223 -2.15 9.97 0.87
C GLN A 223 -2.07 9.03 -0.34
N LEU A 224 -3.20 8.56 -0.88
CA LEU A 224 -3.22 7.76 -2.12
C LEU A 224 -2.65 8.55 -3.31
N ARG A 225 -3.04 9.83 -3.48
CA ARG A 225 -2.51 10.71 -4.53
C ARG A 225 -1.00 10.90 -4.39
N LEU A 226 -0.53 11.13 -3.17
CA LEU A 226 0.90 11.31 -2.90
C LEU A 226 1.70 10.03 -3.09
N ALA A 227 1.16 8.87 -2.72
CA ALA A 227 1.78 7.59 -3.02
C ALA A 227 1.88 7.34 -4.54
N ARG A 228 0.83 7.70 -5.29
CA ARG A 228 0.86 7.63 -6.75
C ARG A 228 1.87 8.61 -7.35
N ALA A 229 2.04 9.79 -6.75
CA ALA A 229 3.07 10.74 -7.15
C ALA A 229 4.48 10.13 -7.05
N LEU A 230 4.79 9.42 -5.94
CA LEU A 230 6.08 8.73 -5.78
C LEU A 230 6.36 7.72 -6.90
N ASP A 231 5.34 6.99 -7.35
CA ASP A 231 5.47 6.02 -8.45
C ASP A 231 5.72 6.70 -9.81
N LEU A 232 5.14 7.88 -10.03
CA LEU A 232 5.16 8.60 -11.31
C LEU A 232 6.27 9.65 -11.43
N LEU A 233 6.92 10.08 -10.33
CA LEU A 233 7.89 11.19 -10.32
C LEU A 233 8.95 11.11 -11.41
N HIS A 234 9.45 9.91 -11.72
CA HIS A 234 10.50 9.70 -12.71
C HIS A 234 9.99 9.71 -14.15
N GLN A 235 8.69 9.58 -14.35
CA GLN A 235 8.05 9.54 -15.67
C GLN A 235 7.63 10.94 -16.15
N TYR A 236 7.60 11.93 -15.25
CA TYR A 236 7.18 13.31 -15.57
C TYR A 236 8.37 14.26 -15.54
N ASP A 237 8.58 14.98 -16.63
CA ASP A 237 9.54 16.10 -16.68
C ASP A 237 8.92 17.34 -16.01
N ASP A 238 7.64 17.60 -16.25
CA ASP A 238 6.89 18.68 -15.61
C ASP A 238 6.12 18.18 -14.37
N LEU A 239 6.64 18.54 -13.20
CA LEU A 239 6.00 18.20 -11.92
C LEU A 239 4.69 18.99 -11.66
N SER A 240 4.46 20.09 -12.40
CA SER A 240 3.19 20.80 -12.33
C SER A 240 2.10 20.00 -13.02
N ALA A 241 2.39 19.41 -14.18
CA ALA A 241 1.50 18.51 -14.88
C ALA A 241 1.18 17.28 -14.02
N LEU A 242 2.18 16.64 -13.41
CA LEU A 242 1.96 15.53 -12.48
C LEU A 242 0.98 15.90 -11.35
N GLY A 243 1.16 17.07 -10.74
CA GLY A 243 0.27 17.53 -9.67
C GLY A 243 -1.18 17.68 -10.16
N LEU A 244 -1.40 18.27 -11.33
CA LEU A 244 -2.73 18.45 -11.92
C LEU A 244 -3.36 17.09 -12.28
N ASP A 245 -2.62 16.19 -12.90
CA ASP A 245 -3.08 14.84 -13.29
C ASP A 245 -3.48 14.00 -12.08
N LEU A 246 -2.90 14.27 -10.92
CA LEU A 246 -3.28 13.64 -9.65
C LEU A 246 -4.41 14.38 -8.91
N GLY A 247 -5.01 15.42 -9.52
CA GLY A 247 -6.15 16.14 -8.97
C GLY A 247 -5.83 17.20 -7.91
N PHE A 248 -4.56 17.65 -7.82
CA PHE A 248 -4.22 18.82 -7.02
C PHE A 248 -4.67 20.10 -7.71
N SER A 249 -4.98 21.13 -6.93
CA SER A 249 -5.49 22.40 -7.48
C SER A 249 -4.42 23.26 -8.16
N SER A 250 -3.14 23.05 -7.78
CA SER A 250 -2.00 23.78 -8.31
C SER A 250 -0.68 23.04 -7.97
N HIS A 251 0.41 23.41 -8.67
CA HIS A 251 1.75 22.96 -8.32
C HIS A 251 2.13 23.30 -6.87
N SER A 252 1.77 24.49 -6.38
CA SER A 252 2.06 24.90 -5.01
C SER A 252 1.33 24.02 -3.98
N HIS A 253 0.08 23.66 -4.23
CA HIS A 253 -0.69 22.75 -3.38
C HIS A 253 -0.07 21.35 -3.38
N PHE A 254 0.29 20.82 -4.54
CA PHE A 254 0.99 19.55 -4.67
C PHE A 254 2.32 19.54 -3.90
N SER A 255 3.18 20.53 -4.15
CA SER A 255 4.52 20.62 -3.54
C SER A 255 4.44 20.79 -2.01
N ALA A 256 3.47 21.56 -1.50
CA ALA A 256 3.25 21.73 -0.07
C ALA A 256 2.79 20.42 0.58
N ALA A 257 1.80 19.74 -0.01
CA ALA A 257 1.30 18.46 0.48
C ALA A 257 2.39 17.37 0.46
N PHE A 258 3.17 17.31 -0.62
CA PHE A 258 4.30 16.37 -0.76
C PHE A 258 5.37 16.62 0.30
N ARG A 259 5.78 17.88 0.50
CA ARG A 259 6.77 18.24 1.53
C ARG A 259 6.26 17.93 2.93
N GLN A 260 5.00 18.19 3.22
CA GLN A 260 4.39 17.86 4.51
C GLN A 260 4.40 16.34 4.78
N ALA A 261 4.13 15.54 3.75
CA ALA A 261 4.06 14.08 3.86
C ALA A 261 5.45 13.43 3.95
N PHE A 262 6.39 13.85 3.10
CA PHE A 262 7.66 13.16 2.89
C PHE A 262 8.89 13.92 3.40
N GLY A 263 8.74 15.17 3.82
CA GLY A 263 9.83 16.01 4.38
C GLY A 263 10.69 16.73 3.33
N SER A 264 10.52 16.44 2.04
CA SER A 264 11.26 17.07 0.93
C SER A 264 10.32 17.49 -0.19
N SER A 265 10.79 18.39 -1.08
CA SER A 265 10.00 18.75 -2.27
C SER A 265 9.99 17.59 -3.29
N PRO A 266 8.98 17.54 -4.21
CA PRO A 266 8.95 16.52 -5.27
C PRO A 266 10.23 16.49 -6.11
N SER A 267 10.78 17.67 -6.46
CA SER A 267 12.00 17.79 -7.23
C SER A 267 13.24 17.28 -6.46
N ALA A 268 13.37 17.63 -5.18
CA ALA A 268 14.46 17.15 -4.34
C ALA A 268 14.38 15.62 -4.14
N PHE A 269 13.17 15.06 -3.97
CA PHE A 269 12.99 13.62 -3.87
C PHE A 269 13.36 12.90 -5.18
N LYS A 270 12.94 13.45 -6.34
CA LYS A 270 13.32 12.94 -7.66
C LYS A 270 14.83 12.92 -7.86
N GLN A 271 15.54 13.98 -7.45
CA GLN A 271 16.99 14.08 -7.55
C GLN A 271 17.71 13.10 -6.61
N SER A 272 17.29 13.00 -5.35
CA SER A 272 17.92 12.07 -4.38
C SER A 272 17.76 10.61 -4.81
N ALA A 273 16.60 10.24 -5.34
CA ALA A 273 16.37 8.89 -5.85
C ALA A 273 17.15 8.59 -7.15
N ALA A 274 17.62 9.61 -7.88
CA ALA A 274 18.45 9.44 -9.07
C ALA A 274 19.96 9.39 -8.75
N GLN A 275 20.37 9.81 -7.54
CA GLN A 275 21.77 9.85 -7.08
C GLN A 275 22.13 8.64 -6.18
N CYS A 276 21.14 7.90 -5.68
CA CYS A 276 21.32 6.59 -5.07
C CYS A 276 21.33 5.54 -6.18
#